data_13a60ae147e7d85efe8d3cfe5a181cb3
#
_entry.id   13a60ae147e7d85efe8d3cfe5a181cb3
#
_cell.length_a   1.000
_cell.length_b   1.000
_cell.length_c   1.000
_cell.angle_alpha   90.00
_cell.angle_beta   90.00
_cell.angle_gamma   90.00
#
_symmetry.space_group_name_H-M   'P 1'
#
loop_
_entity.id
_entity.type
_entity.pdbx_description
1 polymer ?
#
loop_
_entity_poly.entity_id
_entity_poly.type
_entity_poly.pdbx_seq_one_letter_code
_entity_poly.pdbx_strand_id
1 'polypeptide(L)'
;ALQSRTHTVGFLGDGINDAPALHAADVGISVDTAVDVAKASADMILLEKSLLVLEAGVVEGRKVFANILKYVRMGASSNFGNMFSVLGASVFVPYLPMAPIQILANNLLYDLSQTAIPTDAVDPEQVEKPRPWDIKQLTRFIVFIGPCSSVFDYTTYVMMLYIFNCWNVS
;
A
#
# COMPACT_ATOMS: atom_id res chain seq x y z
N ALA A 1 -14.97 -3.04 -26.53
CA ALA A 1 -16.25 -2.40 -26.17
C ALA A 1 -16.37 -2.13 -24.67
N LEU A 2 -16.10 -3.09 -23.75
CA LEU A 2 -16.20 -2.86 -22.30
C LEU A 2 -15.03 -1.98 -21.79
N GLN A 3 -13.80 -2.26 -22.18
CA GLN A 3 -12.61 -1.46 -21.85
C GLN A 3 -12.73 -0.01 -22.37
N SER A 4 -13.32 0.20 -23.55
CA SER A 4 -13.55 1.55 -24.08
C SER A 4 -14.56 2.37 -23.26
N ARG A 5 -15.28 1.72 -22.34
CA ARG A 5 -16.20 2.34 -21.36
C ARG A 5 -15.58 2.44 -19.97
N THR A 6 -14.25 2.33 -19.86
CA THR A 6 -13.51 2.41 -18.60
C THR A 6 -13.81 1.30 -17.58
N HIS A 7 -14.32 0.15 -18.06
CA HIS A 7 -14.46 -1.04 -17.21
C HIS A 7 -13.17 -1.86 -17.22
N THR A 8 -12.76 -2.34 -16.08
CA THR A 8 -11.72 -3.38 -15.98
C THR A 8 -12.33 -4.71 -16.38
N VAL A 9 -11.73 -5.37 -17.37
CA VAL A 9 -12.27 -6.58 -18.00
C VAL A 9 -11.37 -7.77 -17.68
N GLY A 10 -11.91 -8.75 -16.95
CA GLY A 10 -11.34 -10.09 -16.86
C GLY A 10 -11.91 -10.98 -17.98
N PHE A 11 -11.07 -11.75 -18.65
CA PHE A 11 -11.48 -12.71 -19.66
C PHE A 11 -11.02 -14.11 -19.28
N LEU A 12 -11.94 -15.06 -19.26
CA LEU A 12 -11.66 -16.47 -19.02
C LEU A 12 -11.71 -17.26 -20.32
N GLY A 13 -10.62 -17.97 -20.66
CA GLY A 13 -10.51 -18.76 -21.87
C GLY A 13 -9.63 -19.98 -21.71
N ASP A 14 -9.93 -21.07 -22.43
CA ASP A 14 -9.20 -22.34 -22.39
C ASP A 14 -8.75 -22.85 -23.77
N GLY A 15 -9.16 -22.20 -24.85
CA GLY A 15 -8.89 -22.60 -26.23
C GLY A 15 -7.81 -21.76 -26.93
N ILE A 16 -7.31 -22.27 -28.06
CA ILE A 16 -6.33 -21.58 -28.92
C ILE A 16 -6.92 -20.25 -29.43
N ASN A 17 -8.19 -20.22 -29.75
CA ASN A 17 -8.88 -19.02 -30.26
C ASN A 17 -9.05 -17.92 -29.22
N ASP A 18 -8.89 -18.26 -27.92
CA ASP A 18 -9.04 -17.32 -26.82
C ASP A 18 -7.76 -16.53 -26.54
N ALA A 19 -6.60 -16.99 -27.01
CA ALA A 19 -5.30 -16.38 -26.75
C ALA A 19 -5.26 -14.88 -27.08
N PRO A 20 -5.78 -14.37 -28.21
CA PRO A 20 -5.81 -12.94 -28.46
C PRO A 20 -6.68 -12.14 -27.47
N ALA A 21 -7.79 -12.73 -27.02
CA ALA A 21 -8.70 -12.10 -26.07
C ALA A 21 -8.13 -12.13 -24.65
N LEU A 22 -7.47 -13.21 -24.25
CA LEU A 22 -6.74 -13.33 -22.99
C LEU A 22 -5.66 -12.23 -22.88
N HIS A 23 -4.87 -12.06 -23.94
CA HIS A 23 -3.82 -11.04 -23.96
C HIS A 23 -4.34 -9.60 -24.05
N ALA A 24 -5.51 -9.39 -24.65
CA ALA A 24 -6.14 -8.07 -24.79
C ALA A 24 -6.97 -7.64 -23.59
N ALA A 25 -7.32 -8.55 -22.69
CA ALA A 25 -8.04 -8.27 -21.46
C ALA A 25 -7.13 -7.51 -20.45
N ASP A 26 -7.73 -6.85 -19.48
CA ASP A 26 -6.97 -6.26 -18.36
C ASP A 26 -6.45 -7.34 -17.40
N VAL A 27 -7.16 -8.48 -17.35
CA VAL A 27 -6.72 -9.71 -16.65
C VAL A 27 -7.15 -10.91 -17.48
N GLY A 28 -6.21 -11.62 -18.09
CA GLY A 28 -6.41 -12.88 -18.77
C GLY A 28 -6.38 -14.05 -17.78
N ILE A 29 -7.41 -14.88 -17.78
CA ILE A 29 -7.53 -16.02 -16.86
C ILE A 29 -7.67 -17.30 -17.69
N SER A 30 -6.89 -18.32 -17.39
CA SER A 30 -7.02 -19.64 -17.97
C SER A 30 -7.14 -20.71 -16.89
N VAL A 31 -7.30 -21.95 -17.31
CA VAL A 31 -7.40 -23.11 -16.40
C VAL A 31 -6.22 -24.06 -16.66
N ASP A 32 -5.86 -24.86 -15.67
CA ASP A 32 -4.73 -25.80 -15.78
C ASP A 32 -4.92 -26.84 -16.92
N THR A 33 -6.16 -27.20 -17.20
CA THR A 33 -6.53 -28.13 -18.30
C THR A 33 -6.59 -27.47 -19.68
N ALA A 34 -6.32 -26.16 -19.78
CA ALA A 34 -6.34 -25.42 -21.04
C ALA A 34 -5.14 -25.81 -21.94
N VAL A 35 -5.26 -25.46 -23.22
CA VAL A 35 -4.16 -25.61 -24.18
C VAL A 35 -3.00 -24.69 -23.81
N ASP A 36 -1.76 -25.11 -24.11
CA ASP A 36 -0.55 -24.37 -23.71
C ASP A 36 -0.51 -22.93 -24.21
N VAL A 37 -1.04 -22.68 -25.41
CA VAL A 37 -1.14 -21.32 -25.98
C VAL A 37 -2.06 -20.44 -25.15
N ALA A 38 -3.18 -20.94 -24.65
CA ALA A 38 -4.09 -20.18 -23.79
C ALA A 38 -3.43 -19.91 -22.43
N LYS A 39 -2.79 -20.92 -21.84
CA LYS A 39 -2.04 -20.76 -20.58
C LYS A 39 -0.90 -19.74 -20.69
N ALA A 40 -0.16 -19.77 -21.80
CA ALA A 40 0.94 -18.81 -22.05
C ALA A 40 0.45 -17.38 -22.29
N SER A 41 -0.82 -17.19 -22.68
CA SER A 41 -1.44 -15.89 -22.95
C SER A 41 -2.21 -15.33 -21.74
N ALA A 42 -2.36 -16.11 -20.67
CA ALA A 42 -3.10 -15.72 -19.47
C ALA A 42 -2.16 -15.16 -18.39
N ASP A 43 -2.64 -14.16 -17.64
CA ASP A 43 -1.96 -13.61 -16.46
C ASP A 43 -2.12 -14.53 -15.24
N MET A 44 -3.20 -15.34 -15.22
CA MET A 44 -3.58 -16.18 -14.10
C MET A 44 -4.08 -17.55 -14.58
N ILE A 45 -3.68 -18.61 -13.87
CA ILE A 45 -4.12 -19.97 -14.17
C ILE A 45 -4.86 -20.52 -12.95
N LEU A 46 -6.13 -20.88 -13.14
CA LEU A 46 -6.93 -21.56 -12.14
C LEU A 46 -6.56 -23.06 -12.14
N LEU A 47 -6.12 -23.58 -11.00
CA LEU A 47 -5.79 -24.99 -10.84
C LEU A 47 -7.03 -25.89 -10.85
N GLU A 48 -8.19 -25.33 -10.46
CA GLU A 48 -9.47 -26.01 -10.53
C GLU A 48 -10.40 -25.27 -11.50
N LYS A 49 -11.05 -25.99 -12.41
CA LYS A 49 -12.03 -25.42 -13.36
C LYS A 49 -13.36 -25.13 -12.65
N SER A 50 -13.35 -24.13 -11.77
CA SER A 50 -14.53 -23.74 -10.97
C SER A 50 -14.64 -22.23 -10.89
N LEU A 51 -15.83 -21.70 -11.19
CA LEU A 51 -16.14 -20.27 -11.03
C LEU A 51 -16.19 -19.87 -9.56
N LEU A 52 -16.46 -20.80 -8.64
CA LEU A 52 -16.41 -20.54 -7.20
C LEU A 52 -14.98 -20.26 -6.72
N VAL A 53 -13.99 -20.92 -7.30
CA VAL A 53 -12.56 -20.64 -7.03
C VAL A 53 -12.19 -19.25 -7.53
N LEU A 54 -12.69 -18.84 -8.69
CA LEU A 54 -12.49 -17.51 -9.21
C LEU A 54 -13.13 -16.44 -8.30
N GLU A 55 -14.36 -16.66 -7.83
CA GLU A 55 -15.05 -15.77 -6.90
C GLU A 55 -14.27 -15.64 -5.59
N ALA A 56 -13.83 -16.75 -5.01
CA ALA A 56 -12.99 -16.75 -3.81
C ALA A 56 -11.68 -15.99 -4.03
N GLY A 57 -11.03 -16.16 -5.19
CA GLY A 57 -9.83 -15.44 -5.58
C GLY A 57 -10.05 -13.93 -5.68
N VAL A 58 -11.18 -13.49 -6.24
CA VAL A 58 -11.52 -12.06 -6.32
C VAL A 58 -11.73 -11.46 -4.93
N VAL A 59 -12.43 -12.16 -4.04
CA VAL A 59 -12.65 -11.73 -2.66
C VAL A 59 -11.33 -11.62 -1.91
N GLU A 60 -10.47 -12.64 -2.03
CA GLU A 60 -9.17 -12.64 -1.38
C GLU A 60 -8.26 -11.53 -1.94
N GLY A 61 -8.24 -11.33 -3.24
CA GLY A 61 -7.53 -10.23 -3.88
C GLY A 61 -7.96 -8.84 -3.36
N ARG A 62 -9.25 -8.65 -3.09
CA ARG A 62 -9.76 -7.41 -2.48
C ARG A 62 -9.27 -7.22 -1.04
N LYS A 63 -9.17 -8.30 -0.25
CA LYS A 63 -8.59 -8.24 1.11
C LYS A 63 -7.11 -7.86 1.06
N VAL A 64 -6.34 -8.54 0.21
CA VAL A 64 -4.92 -8.23 0.01
C VAL A 64 -4.74 -6.78 -0.40
N PHE A 65 -5.52 -6.29 -1.37
CA PHE A 65 -5.47 -4.90 -1.82
C PHE A 65 -5.80 -3.90 -0.70
N ALA A 66 -6.80 -4.19 0.13
CA ALA A 66 -7.14 -3.37 1.28
C ALA A 66 -5.98 -3.28 2.29
N ASN A 67 -5.29 -4.40 2.56
CA ASN A 67 -4.12 -4.43 3.44
C ASN A 67 -2.92 -3.69 2.83
N ILE A 68 -2.69 -3.81 1.52
CA ILE A 68 -1.69 -3.02 0.80
C ILE A 68 -1.97 -1.52 0.96
N LEU A 69 -3.22 -1.08 0.80
CA LEU A 69 -3.60 0.32 1.00
C LEU A 69 -3.36 0.80 2.43
N LYS A 70 -3.62 -0.04 3.45
CA LYS A 70 -3.28 0.26 4.86
C LYS A 70 -1.77 0.47 5.00
N TYR A 71 -0.97 -0.48 4.51
CA TYR A 71 0.49 -0.41 4.56
C TYR A 71 1.03 0.87 3.91
N VAL A 72 0.60 1.15 2.68
CA VAL A 72 1.06 2.34 1.93
C VAL A 72 0.67 3.64 2.65
N ARG A 73 -0.57 3.74 3.17
CA ARG A 73 -1.01 4.92 3.93
C ARG A 73 -0.20 5.14 5.18
N MET A 74 0.02 4.11 5.96
CA MET A 74 0.80 4.18 7.19
C MET A 74 2.27 4.52 6.92
N GLY A 75 2.92 3.80 6.00
CA GLY A 75 4.32 4.02 5.67
C GLY A 75 4.58 5.40 5.08
N ALA A 76 3.77 5.82 4.12
CA ALA A 76 3.94 7.12 3.48
C ALA A 76 3.64 8.28 4.44
N SER A 77 2.60 8.18 5.30
CA SER A 77 2.29 9.24 6.27
C SER A 77 3.35 9.35 7.37
N SER A 78 3.92 8.22 7.83
CA SER A 78 5.01 8.21 8.81
C SER A 78 6.28 8.84 8.25
N ASN A 79 6.70 8.45 7.05
CA ASN A 79 7.87 9.04 6.41
C ASN A 79 7.70 10.53 6.14
N PHE A 80 6.51 10.95 5.70
CA PHE A 80 6.21 12.37 5.50
C PHE A 80 6.23 13.14 6.84
N GLY A 81 5.68 12.56 7.90
CA GLY A 81 5.73 13.14 9.25
C GLY A 81 7.17 13.31 9.75
N ASN A 82 8.00 12.28 9.62
CA ASN A 82 9.41 12.33 10.00
C ASN A 82 10.17 13.43 9.24
N MET A 83 9.98 13.53 7.92
CA MET A 83 10.59 14.60 7.12
C MET A 83 10.12 15.98 7.57
N PHE A 84 8.82 16.12 7.83
CA PHE A 84 8.23 17.39 8.28
C PHE A 84 8.76 17.79 9.66
N SER A 85 8.90 16.85 10.58
CA SER A 85 9.48 17.06 11.92
C SER A 85 10.92 17.53 11.84
N VAL A 86 11.76 16.84 11.06
CA VAL A 86 13.18 17.20 10.92
C VAL A 86 13.33 18.57 10.25
N LEU A 87 12.57 18.84 9.18
CA LEU A 87 12.63 20.11 8.46
C LEU A 87 12.22 21.27 9.36
N GLY A 88 11.13 21.14 10.08
CA GLY A 88 10.66 22.19 10.99
C GLY A 88 11.56 22.38 12.18
N ALA A 89 12.05 21.29 12.80
CA ALA A 89 12.96 21.39 13.94
C ALA A 89 14.31 22.01 13.56
N SER A 90 14.83 21.79 12.36
CA SER A 90 16.09 22.39 11.90
C SER A 90 16.07 23.93 11.88
N VAL A 91 14.89 24.56 11.92
CA VAL A 91 14.76 26.01 11.99
C VAL A 91 14.90 26.52 13.43
N PHE A 92 14.50 25.74 14.42
CA PHE A 92 14.37 26.18 15.83
C PHE A 92 15.42 25.55 16.75
N VAL A 93 15.96 24.40 16.40
CA VAL A 93 16.88 23.64 17.25
C VAL A 93 18.32 23.91 16.81
N PRO A 94 19.25 24.26 17.73
CA PRO A 94 20.65 24.58 17.42
C PRO A 94 21.53 23.36 17.13
N TYR A 95 20.98 22.17 17.21
CA TYR A 95 21.65 20.90 16.92
C TYR A 95 20.87 20.10 15.88
N LEU A 96 21.49 19.03 15.34
CA LEU A 96 20.83 18.13 14.41
C LEU A 96 19.67 17.41 15.10
N PRO A 97 18.40 17.64 14.70
CA PRO A 97 17.23 17.10 15.41
C PRO A 97 17.22 15.58 15.49
N MET A 98 17.72 14.92 14.43
CA MET A 98 17.75 13.47 14.34
C MET A 98 18.96 13.03 13.52
N ALA A 99 19.82 12.22 14.10
CA ALA A 99 20.95 11.64 13.38
C ALA A 99 20.50 10.62 12.35
N PRO A 100 21.21 10.45 11.21
CA PRO A 100 20.83 9.49 10.16
C PRO A 100 20.62 8.06 10.68
N ILE A 101 21.43 7.63 11.65
CA ILE A 101 21.28 6.31 12.26
C ILE A 101 19.98 6.16 13.06
N GLN A 102 19.50 7.23 13.68
CA GLN A 102 18.23 7.23 14.42
C GLN A 102 17.05 7.14 13.45
N ILE A 103 17.13 7.86 12.32
CA ILE A 103 16.11 7.76 11.26
C ILE A 103 16.04 6.34 10.70
N LEU A 104 17.20 5.74 10.43
CA LEU A 104 17.29 4.36 9.94
C LEU A 104 16.73 3.37 10.96
N ALA A 105 17.10 3.48 12.23
CA ALA A 105 16.59 2.61 13.28
C ALA A 105 15.09 2.75 13.48
N ASN A 106 14.56 3.98 13.43
CA ASN A 106 13.13 4.24 13.54
C ASN A 106 12.36 3.62 12.37
N ASN A 107 12.84 3.78 11.14
CA ASN A 107 12.23 3.17 9.96
C ASN A 107 12.26 1.64 10.04
N LEU A 108 13.36 1.04 10.48
CA LEU A 108 13.47 -0.40 10.66
C LEU A 108 12.46 -0.93 11.68
N LEU A 109 12.35 -0.27 12.84
CA LEU A 109 11.37 -0.64 13.87
C LEU A 109 9.93 -0.49 13.37
N TYR A 110 9.67 0.56 12.60
CA TYR A 110 8.39 0.80 11.97
C TYR A 110 8.05 -0.31 10.96
N ASP A 111 8.97 -0.66 10.07
CA ASP A 111 8.79 -1.74 9.10
C ASP A 111 8.51 -3.08 9.80
N LEU A 112 9.24 -3.39 10.88
CA LEU A 112 8.98 -4.57 11.68
C LEU A 112 7.57 -4.56 12.28
N SER A 113 7.10 -3.42 12.77
CA SER A 113 5.74 -3.30 13.33
C SER A 113 4.65 -3.53 12.28
N GLN A 114 4.94 -3.24 11.02
CA GLN A 114 3.98 -3.39 9.91
C GLN A 114 3.89 -4.82 9.35
N THR A 115 4.78 -5.72 9.77
CA THR A 115 4.75 -7.13 9.32
C THR A 115 3.45 -7.87 9.68
N ALA A 116 2.69 -7.37 10.64
CA ALA A 116 1.39 -7.91 11.03
C ALA A 116 0.23 -7.48 10.10
N ILE A 117 0.39 -6.43 9.28
CA ILE A 117 -0.68 -5.92 8.41
C ILE A 117 -1.23 -6.96 7.42
N PRO A 118 -0.41 -7.82 6.77
CA PRO A 118 -0.94 -8.85 5.87
C PRO A 118 -1.89 -9.85 6.52
N THR A 119 -1.77 -10.05 7.85
CA THR A 119 -2.63 -10.95 8.62
C THR A 119 -3.83 -10.26 9.26
N ASP A 120 -3.96 -8.95 9.05
CA ASP A 120 -5.07 -8.17 9.62
C ASP A 120 -6.40 -8.54 8.95
N ALA A 121 -7.45 -8.66 9.77
CA ALA A 121 -8.79 -8.89 9.29
C ALA A 121 -9.34 -7.63 8.61
N VAL A 122 -9.78 -7.80 7.36
CA VAL A 122 -10.37 -6.71 6.58
C VAL A 122 -11.87 -6.64 6.84
N ASP A 123 -12.37 -5.43 7.09
CA ASP A 123 -13.79 -5.20 7.29
C ASP A 123 -14.61 -5.64 6.06
N PRO A 124 -15.76 -6.31 6.23
CA PRO A 124 -16.61 -6.80 5.13
C PRO A 124 -16.96 -5.71 4.12
N GLU A 125 -17.22 -4.48 4.58
CA GLU A 125 -17.54 -3.33 3.73
C GLU A 125 -16.41 -2.96 2.76
N GLN A 126 -15.17 -3.28 3.11
CA GLN A 126 -14.00 -3.00 2.27
C GLN A 126 -13.85 -4.01 1.14
N VAL A 127 -14.44 -5.20 1.30
CA VAL A 127 -14.37 -6.30 0.35
C VAL A 127 -15.60 -6.34 -0.57
N GLU A 128 -16.74 -5.77 -0.13
CA GLU A 128 -18.00 -5.80 -0.87
C GLU A 128 -17.88 -5.19 -2.28
N LYS A 129 -17.15 -4.07 -2.41
CA LYS A 129 -16.97 -3.37 -3.68
C LYS A 129 -15.50 -3.19 -4.03
N PRO A 130 -15.12 -3.30 -5.32
CA PRO A 130 -13.77 -3.02 -5.75
C PRO A 130 -13.41 -1.55 -5.44
N ARG A 131 -12.23 -1.34 -4.87
CA ARG A 131 -11.72 0.00 -4.56
C ARG A 131 -10.70 0.41 -5.61
N PRO A 132 -10.82 1.60 -6.19
CA PRO A 132 -9.82 2.12 -7.11
C PRO A 132 -8.58 2.56 -6.33
N TRP A 133 -7.45 2.57 -7.03
CA TRP A 133 -6.22 3.21 -6.55
C TRP A 133 -6.37 4.74 -6.69
N ASP A 134 -6.84 5.39 -5.62
CA ASP A 134 -7.05 6.85 -5.61
C ASP A 134 -5.85 7.58 -5.00
N ILE A 135 -4.96 8.06 -5.88
CA ILE A 135 -3.77 8.82 -5.50
C ILE A 135 -4.14 10.13 -4.80
N LYS A 136 -5.25 10.78 -5.18
CA LYS A 136 -5.67 12.05 -4.57
C LYS A 136 -6.08 11.84 -3.12
N GLN A 137 -6.84 10.78 -2.85
CA GLN A 137 -7.23 10.42 -1.49
C GLN A 137 -6.01 10.03 -0.65
N LEU A 138 -5.08 9.27 -1.23
CA LEU A 138 -3.82 8.90 -0.58
C LEU A 138 -2.99 10.13 -0.22
N THR A 139 -2.77 11.03 -1.17
CA THR A 139 -2.01 12.28 -0.94
C THR A 139 -2.67 13.14 0.14
N ARG A 140 -3.99 13.28 0.10
CA ARG A 140 -4.72 14.02 1.14
C ARG A 140 -4.49 13.40 2.52
N PHE A 141 -4.58 12.06 2.62
CA PHE A 141 -4.32 11.35 3.87
C PHE A 141 -2.90 11.63 4.40
N ILE A 142 -1.88 11.51 3.55
CA ILE A 142 -0.47 11.72 3.90
C ILE A 142 -0.24 13.16 4.40
N VAL A 143 -0.75 14.16 3.67
CA VAL A 143 -0.54 15.57 3.99
C VAL A 143 -1.24 15.99 5.27
N PHE A 144 -2.40 15.40 5.61
CA PHE A 144 -3.12 15.75 6.83
C PHE A 144 -2.69 14.92 8.05
N ILE A 145 -2.47 13.62 7.86
CA ILE A 145 -2.15 12.73 8.99
C ILE A 145 -0.65 12.74 9.31
N GLY A 146 0.23 12.86 8.30
CA GLY A 146 1.67 12.90 8.52
C GLY A 146 2.09 13.98 9.54
N PRO A 147 1.72 15.26 9.38
CA PRO A 147 2.07 16.30 10.33
C PRO A 147 1.49 16.13 11.74
N CYS A 148 0.42 15.32 11.91
CA CYS A 148 -0.12 15.04 13.24
C CYS A 148 0.90 14.33 14.14
N SER A 149 1.73 13.44 13.60
CA SER A 149 2.82 12.80 14.36
C SER A 149 3.90 13.80 14.76
N SER A 150 4.17 14.79 13.92
CA SER A 150 5.20 15.82 14.16
C SER A 150 4.90 16.70 15.37
N VAL A 151 3.63 16.81 15.80
CA VAL A 151 3.27 17.53 17.04
C VAL A 151 3.95 16.91 18.25
N PHE A 152 4.03 15.58 18.30
CA PHE A 152 4.72 14.88 19.38
C PHE A 152 6.24 15.11 19.34
N ASP A 153 6.81 15.10 18.14
CA ASP A 153 8.23 15.36 17.94
C ASP A 153 8.60 16.79 18.38
N TYR A 154 7.83 17.78 17.94
CA TYR A 154 8.05 19.18 18.37
C TYR A 154 7.86 19.36 19.87
N THR A 155 6.89 18.70 20.47
CA THR A 155 6.70 18.75 21.93
C THR A 155 7.94 18.17 22.62
N THR A 156 8.47 17.06 22.12
CA THR A 156 9.70 16.45 22.64
C THR A 156 10.89 17.40 22.51
N TYR A 157 11.08 18.04 21.36
CA TYR A 157 12.16 19.01 21.16
C TYR A 157 12.04 20.22 22.11
N VAL A 158 10.83 20.75 22.30
CA VAL A 158 10.57 21.82 23.24
C VAL A 158 10.91 21.39 24.68
N MET A 159 10.49 20.20 25.08
CA MET A 159 10.86 19.66 26.40
C MET A 159 12.36 19.52 26.57
N MET A 160 13.08 19.01 25.56
CA MET A 160 14.54 18.87 25.59
C MET A 160 15.23 20.22 25.75
N LEU A 161 14.77 21.24 25.05
CA LEU A 161 15.35 22.58 25.12
C LEU A 161 15.07 23.29 26.46
N TYR A 162 13.83 23.27 26.94
CA TYR A 162 13.40 24.12 28.08
C TYR A 162 13.41 23.38 29.42
N ILE A 163 13.14 22.06 29.45
CA ILE A 163 13.12 21.30 30.70
C ILE A 163 14.50 20.67 30.96
N PHE A 164 15.10 20.06 29.94
CA PHE A 164 16.39 19.39 30.08
C PHE A 164 17.61 20.29 29.75
N ASN A 165 17.35 21.53 29.33
CA ASN A 165 18.34 22.55 29.04
C ASN A 165 19.44 22.14 28.04
N CYS A 166 19.04 21.39 27.01
CA CYS A 166 19.93 20.82 25.98
C CYS A 166 20.29 21.83 24.88
N TRP A 167 20.60 23.10 25.27
CA TRP A 167 20.96 24.15 24.30
C TRP A 167 22.40 23.98 23.76
N ASN A 168 23.28 23.32 24.51
CA ASN A 168 24.72 23.16 24.24
C ASN A 168 25.13 21.69 24.22
N VAL A 169 24.45 20.89 23.40
CA VAL A 169 24.87 19.51 23.15
C VAL A 169 25.87 19.53 21.99
N SER A 170 27.14 19.50 22.34
CA SER A 170 28.26 19.33 21.39
C SER A 170 28.49 17.87 21.04
#